data_c9ab1c0775cd1ec6844be0dea96e0080
#
_entry.id   c9ab1c0775cd1ec6844be0dea96e0080
#
_cell.length_a   1.000
_cell.length_b   1.000
_cell.length_c   1.000
_cell.angle_alpha   90.00
_cell.angle_beta   90.00
_cell.angle_gamma   90.00
#
_symmetry.space_group_name_H-M   'P 1'
#
loop_
_entity.id
_entity.type
_entity.pdbx_description
1 polymer ?
#
loop_
_entity_poly.entity_id
_entity_poly.type
_entity_poly.pdbx_seq_one_letter_code
_entity_poly.pdbx_strand_id
1 'polypeptide(L)'
;GDRHAQVRAVETLRRLPEVSGVAAAYNLPYSGSNGDNVYLPEDDRELFNIADQYECSPEFYELLNIRFVEGRAPRDSSEVVVDEKFVQKMACFTDWSDGAVGKQVFITGHGGNGMMDKGYFTISGVYKSFLIGNLQDVDERPGALFYGEIGSMAHWMPHILFKVRPDALEKVRGALNEALPDKEINIVSYAEEMRAAYADSKKMRNTMALGVVFSLLIALLGLIGFIKDESLRRSKEMAVRKINGATTRDILSIFAKDIMKLSAVMAVIACVAAFFVAHKWLEQFAEKVSLNPLYFIGGAALTLLIVL
;
A
#
# COMPACT_ATOMS: atom_id res chain seq x y z
N GLY A 1 -26.40 -6.61 14.35
CA GLY A 1 -26.87 -5.76 13.25
C GLY A 1 -28.23 -6.18 12.75
N ASP A 2 -28.94 -5.27 12.11
CA ASP A 2 -30.30 -5.52 11.60
C ASP A 2 -30.21 -6.05 10.17
N ARG A 3 -30.26 -7.38 10.03
CA ARG A 3 -30.20 -8.08 8.72
C ARG A 3 -31.38 -7.70 7.82
N HIS A 4 -32.56 -7.49 8.38
CA HIS A 4 -33.69 -7.02 7.61
C HIS A 4 -33.45 -5.63 7.00
N ALA A 5 -32.77 -4.76 7.72
CA ALA A 5 -32.36 -3.46 7.19
C ALA A 5 -31.34 -3.64 6.05
N GLN A 6 -30.38 -4.54 6.18
CA GLN A 6 -29.40 -4.83 5.13
C GLN A 6 -30.07 -5.34 3.86
N VAL A 7 -30.95 -6.33 3.96
CA VAL A 7 -31.68 -6.86 2.80
C VAL A 7 -32.52 -5.77 2.15
N ARG A 8 -33.26 -4.97 2.92
CA ARG A 8 -34.04 -3.85 2.39
C ARG A 8 -33.18 -2.81 1.70
N ALA A 9 -32.02 -2.48 2.27
CA ALA A 9 -31.08 -1.56 1.64
C ALA A 9 -30.60 -2.07 0.28
N VAL A 10 -30.17 -3.32 0.21
CA VAL A 10 -29.69 -3.95 -1.02
C VAL A 10 -30.81 -4.04 -2.07
N GLU A 11 -32.01 -4.45 -1.68
CA GLU A 11 -33.15 -4.49 -2.59
C GLU A 11 -33.53 -3.10 -3.11
N THR A 12 -33.51 -2.08 -2.24
CA THR A 12 -33.77 -0.70 -2.64
C THR A 12 -32.75 -0.24 -3.65
N LEU A 13 -31.46 -0.47 -3.38
CA LEU A 13 -30.38 -0.11 -4.30
C LEU A 13 -30.48 -0.81 -5.66
N ARG A 14 -30.80 -2.10 -5.67
CA ARG A 14 -30.94 -2.89 -6.92
C ARG A 14 -32.12 -2.44 -7.79
N ARG A 15 -33.13 -1.80 -7.21
CA ARG A 15 -34.28 -1.26 -7.96
C ARG A 15 -34.02 0.10 -8.61
N LEU A 16 -32.96 0.78 -8.22
CA LEU A 16 -32.62 2.11 -8.75
C LEU A 16 -31.84 1.98 -10.05
N PRO A 17 -32.33 2.56 -11.17
CA PRO A 17 -31.66 2.47 -12.45
C PRO A 17 -30.30 3.22 -12.51
N GLU A 18 -30.08 4.09 -11.55
CA GLU A 18 -28.83 4.84 -11.39
C GLU A 18 -27.71 4.01 -10.75
N VAL A 19 -28.06 2.88 -10.13
CA VAL A 19 -27.13 1.96 -9.47
C VAL A 19 -26.78 0.82 -10.41
N SER A 20 -25.53 0.68 -10.76
CA SER A 20 -25.07 -0.32 -11.74
C SER A 20 -24.50 -1.60 -11.11
N GLY A 21 -24.32 -1.64 -9.79
CA GLY A 21 -23.86 -2.81 -9.07
C GLY A 21 -24.00 -2.61 -7.57
N VAL A 22 -24.33 -3.68 -6.85
CA VAL A 22 -24.47 -3.71 -5.39
C VAL A 22 -23.82 -4.97 -4.87
N ALA A 23 -22.95 -4.83 -3.90
CA ALA A 23 -22.29 -5.95 -3.22
C ALA A 23 -22.31 -5.74 -1.71
N ALA A 24 -22.08 -6.79 -0.96
CA ALA A 24 -21.87 -6.71 0.48
C ALA A 24 -20.59 -7.42 0.89
N ALA A 25 -19.94 -6.93 1.94
CA ALA A 25 -18.73 -7.53 2.47
C ALA A 25 -18.64 -7.35 3.99
N TYR A 26 -17.89 -8.26 4.62
CA TYR A 26 -17.59 -8.16 6.05
C TYR A 26 -16.52 -7.09 6.29
N ASN A 27 -15.39 -7.20 5.60
CA ASN A 27 -14.30 -6.23 5.63
C ASN A 27 -14.09 -5.57 4.26
N LEU A 28 -13.37 -4.46 4.26
CA LEU A 28 -12.91 -3.78 3.04
C LEU A 28 -11.38 -3.78 3.01
N PRO A 29 -10.75 -3.84 1.83
CA PRO A 29 -9.29 -3.98 1.71
C PRO A 29 -8.48 -2.99 2.55
N TYR A 30 -8.96 -1.77 2.74
CA TYR A 30 -8.27 -0.74 3.51
C TYR A 30 -8.57 -0.77 5.03
N SER A 31 -9.56 -1.54 5.48
CA SER A 31 -10.03 -1.52 6.87
C SER A 31 -9.28 -2.47 7.81
N GLY A 32 -8.29 -3.18 7.28
CA GLY A 32 -7.53 -4.17 8.03
C GLY A 32 -8.02 -5.59 7.77
N SER A 33 -7.45 -6.53 8.49
CA SER A 33 -7.69 -7.96 8.32
C SER A 33 -7.73 -8.66 9.68
N ASN A 34 -8.41 -9.79 9.77
CA ASN A 34 -8.33 -10.72 10.90
C ASN A 34 -7.31 -11.83 10.56
N GLY A 35 -7.30 -12.95 11.14
CA GLY A 35 -6.38 -14.03 10.84
C GLY A 35 -6.97 -15.39 11.12
N ASP A 36 -6.81 -16.28 10.16
CA ASP A 36 -7.16 -17.67 10.30
C ASP A 36 -5.99 -18.57 9.94
N ASN A 37 -5.98 -19.76 10.50
CA ASN A 37 -4.92 -20.72 10.29
C ASN A 37 -5.30 -21.71 9.20
N VAL A 38 -4.35 -22.05 8.36
CA VAL A 38 -4.49 -22.97 7.24
C VAL A 38 -3.82 -24.30 7.59
N TYR A 39 -4.52 -25.40 7.24
CA TYR A 39 -4.08 -26.77 7.41
C TYR A 39 -4.32 -27.55 6.12
N LEU A 40 -3.61 -28.64 5.93
CA LEU A 40 -3.98 -29.65 4.94
C LEU A 40 -5.15 -30.51 5.46
N PRO A 41 -5.98 -31.07 4.58
CA PRO A 41 -6.94 -32.08 4.96
C PRO A 41 -6.23 -33.23 5.69
N GLU A 42 -6.78 -33.66 6.83
CA GLU A 42 -6.25 -34.76 7.64
C GLU A 42 -4.89 -34.50 8.33
N ASP A 43 -4.34 -33.26 8.29
CA ASP A 43 -3.13 -32.85 9.00
C ASP A 43 -3.48 -31.83 10.09
N ASP A 44 -3.15 -32.11 11.34
CA ASP A 44 -3.39 -31.19 12.47
C ASP A 44 -2.29 -30.13 12.60
N ARG A 45 -1.28 -30.16 11.72
CA ARG A 45 -0.19 -29.20 11.73
C ARG A 45 -0.61 -27.91 11.04
N GLU A 46 -0.59 -26.80 11.78
CA GLU A 46 -0.75 -25.47 11.22
C GLU A 46 0.36 -25.19 10.21
N LEU A 47 0.00 -24.78 9.02
CA LEU A 47 0.94 -24.42 7.96
C LEU A 47 1.31 -22.93 8.05
N PHE A 48 0.31 -22.08 8.04
CA PHE A 48 0.48 -20.62 8.15
C PHE A 48 -0.86 -19.94 8.46
N ASN A 49 -0.75 -18.68 8.85
CA ASN A 49 -1.90 -17.79 9.03
C ASN A 49 -2.17 -16.96 7.77
N ILE A 50 -3.42 -16.76 7.44
CA ILE A 50 -3.88 -15.91 6.33
C ILE A 50 -4.34 -14.55 6.85
N ALA A 51 -4.18 -13.53 6.01
CA ALA A 51 -4.89 -12.27 6.13
C ALA A 51 -6.28 -12.47 5.53
N ASP A 52 -7.15 -12.52 6.30
CA ASP A 52 -8.43 -12.70 6.65
C ASP A 52 -9.63 -12.53 5.71
N GLN A 53 -10.50 -13.25 6.06
CA GLN A 53 -11.94 -13.37 6.14
C GLN A 53 -12.73 -12.20 5.56
N TYR A 54 -12.49 -11.93 4.29
CA TYR A 54 -13.50 -11.17 3.58
C TYR A 54 -14.63 -12.13 3.18
N GLU A 55 -15.63 -12.30 4.05
CA GLU A 55 -16.92 -12.79 3.57
C GLU A 55 -17.49 -11.73 2.66
N CYS A 56 -17.73 -12.07 1.40
CA CYS A 56 -18.24 -11.12 0.42
C CYS A 56 -19.26 -11.79 -0.52
N SER A 57 -20.21 -10.98 -0.95
CA SER A 57 -21.17 -11.45 -1.94
C SER A 57 -20.51 -11.63 -3.31
N PRO A 58 -21.05 -12.51 -4.19
CA PRO A 58 -20.44 -12.77 -5.51
C PRO A 58 -20.21 -11.52 -6.35
N GLU A 59 -21.05 -10.50 -6.21
CA GLU A 59 -20.93 -9.23 -6.95
C GLU A 59 -19.72 -8.37 -6.50
N PHE A 60 -19.16 -8.65 -5.34
CA PHE A 60 -18.00 -7.93 -4.80
C PHE A 60 -16.79 -8.01 -5.72
N TYR A 61 -16.55 -9.17 -6.32
CA TYR A 61 -15.42 -9.42 -7.20
C TYR A 61 -15.48 -8.56 -8.46
N GLU A 62 -16.67 -8.44 -9.04
CA GLU A 62 -16.90 -7.63 -10.22
C GLU A 62 -16.87 -6.12 -9.88
N LEU A 63 -17.50 -5.73 -8.78
CA LEU A 63 -17.59 -4.34 -8.35
C LEU A 63 -16.22 -3.72 -8.07
N LEU A 64 -15.31 -4.47 -7.44
CA LEU A 64 -13.93 -4.07 -7.16
C LEU A 64 -12.94 -4.45 -8.27
N ASN A 65 -13.41 -5.04 -9.36
CA ASN A 65 -12.58 -5.48 -10.49
C ASN A 65 -11.43 -6.40 -10.05
N ILE A 66 -11.73 -7.36 -9.17
CA ILE A 66 -10.76 -8.35 -8.70
C ILE A 66 -10.42 -9.28 -9.87
N ARG A 67 -9.13 -9.32 -10.22
CA ARG A 67 -8.65 -10.12 -11.34
C ARG A 67 -8.29 -11.52 -10.90
N PHE A 68 -8.91 -12.52 -11.51
CA PHE A 68 -8.54 -13.91 -11.37
C PHE A 68 -7.36 -14.26 -12.27
N VAL A 69 -6.37 -14.93 -11.72
CA VAL A 69 -5.24 -15.54 -12.43
C VAL A 69 -5.62 -16.94 -12.89
N GLU A 70 -6.40 -17.66 -12.05
CA GLU A 70 -6.86 -19.01 -12.29
C GLU A 70 -8.26 -19.17 -11.68
N GLY A 71 -9.11 -19.97 -12.32
CA GLY A 71 -10.43 -20.31 -11.79
C GLY A 71 -11.45 -19.17 -11.83
N ARG A 72 -12.29 -19.09 -10.79
CA ARG A 72 -13.46 -18.21 -10.71
C ARG A 72 -13.82 -17.82 -9.26
N ALA A 73 -14.74 -16.88 -9.12
CA ALA A 73 -15.34 -16.55 -7.83
C ALA A 73 -16.08 -17.77 -7.21
N PRO A 74 -16.20 -17.83 -5.87
CA PRO A 74 -16.91 -18.90 -5.19
C PRO A 74 -18.40 -18.85 -5.48
N ARG A 75 -19.05 -20.02 -5.54
CA ARG A 75 -20.49 -20.17 -5.78
C ARG A 75 -21.28 -20.40 -4.52
N ASP A 76 -20.64 -20.96 -3.51
CA ASP A 76 -21.26 -21.31 -2.23
C ASP A 76 -20.22 -21.28 -1.09
N SER A 77 -20.69 -21.51 0.12
CA SER A 77 -19.88 -21.45 1.35
C SER A 77 -18.85 -22.59 1.51
N SER A 78 -18.85 -23.59 0.62
CA SER A 78 -17.83 -24.65 0.60
C SER A 78 -16.61 -24.26 -0.25
N GLU A 79 -16.68 -23.15 -0.96
CA GLU A 79 -15.62 -22.67 -1.84
C GLU A 79 -14.92 -21.43 -1.25
N VAL A 80 -13.62 -21.32 -1.54
CA VAL A 80 -12.78 -20.18 -1.18
C VAL A 80 -11.95 -19.75 -2.38
N VAL A 81 -11.66 -18.47 -2.51
CA VAL A 81 -10.64 -17.97 -3.42
C VAL A 81 -9.47 -17.44 -2.63
N VAL A 82 -8.28 -17.68 -3.14
CA VAL A 82 -7.02 -17.35 -2.48
C VAL A 82 -6.18 -16.46 -3.39
N ASP A 83 -5.23 -15.75 -2.83
CA ASP A 83 -4.33 -14.92 -3.62
C ASP A 83 -3.08 -15.69 -4.11
N GLU A 84 -2.29 -15.05 -4.99
CA GLU A 84 -1.04 -15.62 -5.50
C GLU A 84 -0.04 -15.93 -4.38
N LYS A 85 -0.02 -15.13 -3.29
CA LYS A 85 0.86 -15.35 -2.13
C LYS A 85 0.49 -16.64 -1.39
N PHE A 86 -0.79 -16.97 -1.32
CA PHE A 86 -1.28 -18.23 -0.72
C PHE A 86 -0.71 -19.43 -1.47
N VAL A 87 -0.82 -19.41 -2.80
CA VAL A 87 -0.31 -20.50 -3.65
C VAL A 87 1.21 -20.65 -3.52
N GLN A 88 1.93 -19.51 -3.54
CA GLN A 88 3.38 -19.52 -3.34
C GLN A 88 3.78 -20.11 -1.98
N LYS A 89 3.02 -19.79 -0.94
CA LYS A 89 3.31 -20.29 0.41
C LYS A 89 2.96 -21.77 0.54
N MET A 90 1.86 -22.23 -0.09
CA MET A 90 1.49 -23.65 -0.13
C MET A 90 2.52 -24.50 -0.88
N ALA A 91 3.18 -23.97 -1.90
CA ALA A 91 4.24 -24.67 -2.61
C ALA A 91 5.44 -25.08 -1.74
N CYS A 92 5.60 -24.49 -0.55
CA CYS A 92 6.60 -24.92 0.44
C CYS A 92 6.18 -26.20 1.20
N PHE A 93 4.91 -26.58 1.16
CA PHE A 93 4.35 -27.67 1.95
C PHE A 93 3.81 -28.81 1.08
N THR A 94 3.37 -28.51 -0.13
CA THR A 94 2.73 -29.48 -1.04
C THR A 94 3.19 -29.24 -2.48
N ASP A 95 3.07 -30.26 -3.32
CA ASP A 95 3.26 -30.11 -4.76
C ASP A 95 1.91 -29.77 -5.43
N TRP A 96 1.75 -28.50 -5.81
CA TRP A 96 0.62 -27.98 -6.57
C TRP A 96 1.05 -27.53 -7.97
N SER A 97 1.98 -28.26 -8.58
CA SER A 97 2.47 -27.97 -9.93
C SER A 97 1.36 -28.03 -11.02
N ASP A 98 0.26 -28.72 -10.72
CA ASP A 98 -0.94 -28.85 -11.56
C ASP A 98 -2.00 -27.74 -11.32
N GLY A 99 -1.69 -26.73 -10.49
CA GLY A 99 -2.57 -25.64 -10.13
C GLY A 99 -3.20 -25.77 -8.74
N ALA A 100 -3.79 -24.69 -8.26
CA ALA A 100 -4.43 -24.63 -6.95
C ALA A 100 -5.93 -24.90 -7.00
N VAL A 101 -6.58 -24.63 -8.12
CA VAL A 101 -8.04 -24.78 -8.28
C VAL A 101 -8.46 -26.24 -8.15
N GLY A 102 -9.50 -26.47 -7.34
CA GLY A 102 -10.02 -27.81 -7.03
C GLY A 102 -9.32 -28.49 -5.86
N LYS A 103 -8.22 -27.96 -5.34
CA LYS A 103 -7.56 -28.48 -4.14
C LYS A 103 -8.37 -28.12 -2.90
N GLN A 104 -8.33 -29.00 -1.90
CA GLN A 104 -8.97 -28.77 -0.61
C GLN A 104 -7.96 -28.28 0.42
N VAL A 105 -8.38 -27.33 1.22
CA VAL A 105 -7.68 -26.81 2.38
C VAL A 105 -8.62 -26.79 3.57
N PHE A 106 -8.04 -26.86 4.75
CA PHE A 106 -8.78 -26.72 5.98
C PHE A 106 -8.41 -25.34 6.58
N ILE A 107 -9.39 -24.49 6.82
CA ILE A 107 -9.17 -23.15 7.35
C ILE A 107 -10.00 -23.01 8.63
N THR A 108 -9.35 -22.53 9.70
CA THR A 108 -10.08 -22.19 10.93
C THR A 108 -10.95 -20.98 10.66
N GLY A 109 -12.20 -21.02 11.13
CA GLY A 109 -13.14 -19.91 10.96
C GLY A 109 -13.56 -19.34 12.32
N HIS A 110 -13.87 -18.05 12.33
CA HIS A 110 -14.52 -17.44 13.48
C HIS A 110 -16.00 -17.78 13.50
N GLY A 111 -16.36 -18.86 14.19
CA GLY A 111 -17.75 -19.08 14.57
C GLY A 111 -18.24 -17.92 15.44
N GLY A 112 -19.44 -17.39 15.15
CA GLY A 112 -20.02 -16.22 15.82
C GLY A 112 -20.16 -16.27 17.34
N ASN A 113 -19.76 -17.37 17.99
CA ASN A 113 -19.74 -17.59 19.43
C ASN A 113 -18.33 -17.83 20.00
N GLY A 114 -17.27 -17.48 19.27
CA GLY A 114 -15.90 -17.70 19.75
C GLY A 114 -15.42 -19.15 19.69
N MET A 115 -16.22 -20.06 19.16
CA MET A 115 -15.81 -21.41 18.80
C MET A 115 -15.17 -21.37 17.40
N MET A 116 -13.97 -21.88 17.27
CA MET A 116 -13.32 -22.10 15.98
C MET A 116 -14.07 -23.21 15.24
N ASP A 117 -14.99 -22.84 14.35
CA ASP A 117 -15.58 -23.79 13.42
C ASP A 117 -14.52 -24.13 12.38
N LYS A 118 -14.12 -25.39 12.39
CA LYS A 118 -13.20 -25.93 11.41
C LYS A 118 -13.96 -26.20 10.12
N GLY A 119 -13.49 -25.64 9.00
CA GLY A 119 -14.11 -25.80 7.70
C GLY A 119 -13.18 -26.33 6.63
N TYR A 120 -13.68 -27.28 5.82
CA TYR A 120 -13.02 -27.69 4.59
C TYR A 120 -13.51 -26.81 3.45
N PHE A 121 -12.57 -26.22 2.72
CA PHE A 121 -12.86 -25.38 1.58
C PHE A 121 -12.19 -25.92 0.34
N THR A 122 -12.91 -25.87 -0.78
CA THR A 122 -12.33 -26.14 -2.10
C THR A 122 -11.91 -24.82 -2.73
N ILE A 123 -10.67 -24.71 -3.17
CA ILE A 123 -10.18 -23.51 -3.87
C ILE A 123 -10.87 -23.43 -5.23
N SER A 124 -11.71 -22.41 -5.44
CA SER A 124 -12.43 -22.18 -6.69
C SER A 124 -11.69 -21.23 -7.65
N GLY A 125 -10.76 -20.46 -7.13
CA GLY A 125 -9.95 -19.56 -7.95
C GLY A 125 -8.77 -18.95 -7.21
N VAL A 126 -7.84 -18.44 -7.99
CA VAL A 126 -6.69 -17.67 -7.51
C VAL A 126 -6.81 -16.26 -8.06
N TYR A 127 -6.78 -15.26 -7.19
CA TYR A 127 -6.82 -13.87 -7.59
C TYR A 127 -5.44 -13.21 -7.48
N LYS A 128 -5.24 -12.16 -8.28
CA LYS A 128 -4.03 -11.37 -8.20
C LYS A 128 -3.99 -10.60 -6.88
N SER A 129 -2.95 -10.82 -6.08
CA SER A 129 -2.80 -10.18 -4.77
C SER A 129 -2.98 -8.67 -4.86
N PHE A 130 -3.69 -8.10 -3.91
CA PHE A 130 -3.84 -6.66 -3.71
C PHE A 130 -3.41 -6.28 -2.29
N LEU A 131 -3.24 -4.97 -2.08
CA LEU A 131 -2.81 -4.44 -0.79
C LEU A 131 -3.96 -4.54 0.22
N ILE A 132 -3.72 -5.22 1.34
CA ILE A 132 -4.62 -5.29 2.49
C ILE A 132 -4.08 -4.37 3.58
N GLY A 133 -4.93 -3.48 4.09
CA GLY A 133 -4.51 -2.43 5.04
C GLY A 133 -4.05 -1.14 4.37
N ASN A 134 -3.34 -0.31 5.10
CA ASN A 134 -2.74 0.92 4.58
C ASN A 134 -1.25 0.74 4.31
N LEU A 135 -0.59 1.71 3.67
CA LEU A 135 0.85 1.62 3.30
C LEU A 135 1.81 1.50 4.50
N GLN A 136 1.38 1.87 5.69
CA GLN A 136 2.21 1.81 6.91
C GLN A 136 1.99 0.53 7.70
N ASP A 137 0.80 -0.07 7.53
CA ASP A 137 0.38 -1.28 8.23
C ASP A 137 -0.24 -2.24 7.19
N VAL A 138 0.61 -2.73 6.31
CA VAL A 138 0.23 -3.68 5.27
C VAL A 138 0.27 -5.08 5.83
N ASP A 139 -0.82 -5.80 5.66
CA ASP A 139 -0.83 -7.22 5.97
C ASP A 139 -0.14 -8.00 4.85
N GLU A 140 1.04 -8.53 5.14
CA GLU A 140 1.83 -9.33 4.19
C GLU A 140 1.37 -10.78 4.10
N ARG A 141 0.43 -11.20 4.97
CA ARG A 141 -0.07 -12.57 4.96
C ARG A 141 -0.78 -12.87 3.64
N PRO A 142 -0.83 -14.14 3.24
CA PRO A 142 -1.64 -14.56 2.10
C PRO A 142 -3.11 -14.22 2.31
N GLY A 143 -3.79 -13.75 1.28
CA GLY A 143 -5.20 -13.38 1.33
C GLY A 143 -6.13 -14.52 0.97
N ALA A 144 -7.30 -14.57 1.62
CA ALA A 144 -8.40 -15.44 1.25
C ALA A 144 -9.73 -14.68 1.28
N LEU A 145 -10.62 -14.98 0.35
CA LEU A 145 -11.96 -14.40 0.24
C LEU A 145 -13.00 -15.51 0.27
N PHE A 146 -13.93 -15.38 1.18
CA PHE A 146 -14.97 -16.38 1.44
C PHE A 146 -16.29 -15.95 0.83
N TYR A 147 -17.11 -16.92 0.50
CA TYR A 147 -18.47 -16.69 0.04
C TYR A 147 -19.35 -16.13 1.17
N GLY A 148 -20.06 -15.07 0.88
CA GLY A 148 -21.07 -14.49 1.76
C GLY A 148 -22.39 -14.30 1.03
N GLU A 149 -23.49 -14.71 1.65
CA GLU A 149 -24.83 -14.52 1.13
C GLU A 149 -25.54 -13.38 1.86
N ILE A 150 -26.04 -12.40 1.10
CA ILE A 150 -26.75 -11.24 1.64
C ILE A 150 -28.05 -11.70 2.32
N GLY A 151 -28.20 -11.32 3.59
CA GLY A 151 -29.37 -11.70 4.39
C GLY A 151 -29.28 -13.07 5.03
N SER A 152 -28.23 -13.84 4.82
CA SER A 152 -27.99 -15.10 5.50
C SER A 152 -27.82 -14.91 7.02
N MET A 153 -28.28 -15.89 7.79
CA MET A 153 -28.05 -15.93 9.24
C MET A 153 -26.58 -16.29 9.57
N ALA A 154 -25.92 -16.99 8.67
CA ALA A 154 -24.53 -17.45 8.82
C ALA A 154 -23.51 -16.35 8.51
N HIS A 155 -23.86 -15.39 7.64
CA HIS A 155 -22.93 -14.38 7.15
C HIS A 155 -23.35 -12.98 7.60
N TRP A 156 -22.43 -12.27 8.25
CA TRP A 156 -22.62 -10.88 8.65
C TRP A 156 -21.70 -9.98 7.81
N MET A 157 -22.28 -9.21 6.89
CA MET A 157 -21.53 -8.31 6.00
C MET A 157 -22.00 -6.86 6.24
N PRO A 158 -21.38 -6.13 7.19
CA PRO A 158 -21.84 -4.79 7.59
C PRO A 158 -21.71 -3.73 6.50
N HIS A 159 -20.82 -3.96 5.52
CA HIS A 159 -20.57 -3.01 4.46
C HIS A 159 -21.37 -3.33 3.21
N ILE A 160 -22.16 -2.36 2.74
CA ILE A 160 -22.85 -2.43 1.45
C ILE A 160 -22.11 -1.49 0.49
N LEU A 161 -21.58 -2.06 -0.57
CA LEU A 161 -20.92 -1.31 -1.64
C LEU A 161 -21.87 -1.18 -2.82
N PHE A 162 -21.91 -0.02 -3.43
CA PHE A 162 -22.68 0.17 -4.65
C PHE A 162 -22.00 1.15 -5.60
N LYS A 163 -22.21 0.95 -6.88
CA LYS A 163 -21.68 1.82 -7.93
C LYS A 163 -22.81 2.69 -8.47
N VAL A 164 -22.67 3.99 -8.30
CA VAL A 164 -23.65 5.01 -8.69
C VAL A 164 -22.98 6.13 -9.46
N ARG A 165 -23.72 6.79 -10.33
CA ARG A 165 -23.26 8.03 -10.96
C ARG A 165 -23.24 9.15 -9.92
N PRO A 166 -22.22 10.05 -9.96
CA PRO A 166 -22.07 11.12 -8.96
C PRO A 166 -23.28 12.05 -8.85
N ASP A 167 -23.96 12.31 -9.97
CA ASP A 167 -25.15 13.16 -10.06
C ASP A 167 -26.41 12.56 -9.41
N ALA A 168 -26.41 11.24 -9.18
CA ALA A 168 -27.55 10.51 -8.64
C ALA A 168 -27.41 10.15 -7.15
N LEU A 169 -26.33 10.53 -6.48
CA LEU A 169 -26.06 10.15 -5.09
C LEU A 169 -27.15 10.63 -4.12
N GLU A 170 -27.65 11.85 -4.28
CA GLU A 170 -28.71 12.39 -3.41
C GLU A 170 -30.04 11.66 -3.60
N LYS A 171 -30.35 11.22 -4.82
CA LYS A 171 -31.52 10.41 -5.11
C LYS A 171 -31.43 9.04 -4.41
N VAL A 172 -30.25 8.42 -4.46
CA VAL A 172 -29.99 7.14 -3.77
C VAL A 172 -30.10 7.31 -2.26
N ARG A 173 -29.54 8.40 -1.71
CA ARG A 173 -29.65 8.73 -0.29
C ARG A 173 -31.12 8.90 0.14
N GLY A 174 -31.91 9.62 -0.64
CA GLY A 174 -33.34 9.80 -0.40
C GLY A 174 -34.10 8.47 -0.36
N ALA A 175 -33.89 7.61 -1.36
CA ALA A 175 -34.51 6.31 -1.44
C ALA A 175 -34.14 5.37 -0.27
N LEU A 176 -32.87 5.40 0.16
CA LEU A 176 -32.42 4.63 1.31
C LEU A 176 -33.03 5.14 2.63
N ASN A 177 -33.10 6.46 2.83
CA ASN A 177 -33.74 7.07 4.00
C ASN A 177 -35.24 6.76 4.07
N GLU A 178 -35.92 6.72 2.93
CA GLU A 178 -37.34 6.32 2.84
C GLU A 178 -37.51 4.82 3.18
N ALA A 179 -36.61 3.97 2.69
CA ALA A 179 -36.68 2.53 2.95
C ALA A 179 -36.29 2.17 4.40
N LEU A 180 -35.47 2.99 5.06
CA LEU A 180 -34.90 2.73 6.38
C LEU A 180 -35.03 3.97 7.30
N PRO A 181 -36.25 4.42 7.64
CA PRO A 181 -36.46 5.68 8.36
C PRO A 181 -35.87 5.68 9.78
N ASP A 182 -35.72 4.49 10.38
CA ASP A 182 -35.23 4.32 11.75
C ASP A 182 -33.70 4.12 11.83
N LYS A 183 -33.00 4.27 10.71
CA LYS A 183 -31.54 4.04 10.63
C LYS A 183 -30.82 5.28 10.15
N GLU A 184 -29.74 5.60 10.80
CA GLU A 184 -28.78 6.59 10.28
C GLU A 184 -27.96 5.93 9.16
N ILE A 185 -28.08 6.49 7.95
CA ILE A 185 -27.39 5.98 6.77
C ILE A 185 -26.17 6.86 6.49
N ASN A 186 -25.00 6.30 6.71
CA ASN A 186 -23.74 6.95 6.33
C ASN A 186 -23.27 6.43 4.96
N ILE A 187 -23.30 7.29 3.95
CA ILE A 187 -22.79 6.98 2.61
C ILE A 187 -21.46 7.70 2.44
N VAL A 188 -20.41 6.91 2.27
CA VAL A 188 -19.06 7.42 2.07
C VAL A 188 -18.53 6.97 0.70
N SER A 189 -17.73 7.80 0.08
CA SER A 189 -17.05 7.43 -1.16
C SER A 189 -15.91 6.48 -0.86
N TYR A 190 -15.92 5.29 -1.45
CA TYR A 190 -14.81 4.32 -1.35
C TYR A 190 -13.46 4.94 -1.73
N ALA A 191 -13.46 5.81 -2.77
CA ALA A 191 -12.25 6.51 -3.19
C ALA A 191 -11.76 7.55 -2.16
N GLU A 192 -12.67 8.17 -1.39
CA GLU A 192 -12.31 9.10 -0.33
C GLU A 192 -11.78 8.37 0.90
N GLU A 193 -12.40 7.27 1.29
CA GLU A 193 -11.89 6.39 2.36
C GLU A 193 -10.50 5.85 2.04
N MET A 194 -10.30 5.36 0.81
CA MET A 194 -8.98 4.96 0.34
C MET A 194 -7.97 6.12 0.40
N ARG A 195 -8.36 7.32 -0.03
CA ARG A 195 -7.49 8.51 0.08
C ARG A 195 -7.19 8.88 1.52
N ALA A 196 -8.17 8.74 2.42
CA ALA A 196 -7.98 9.00 3.85
C ALA A 196 -7.02 7.99 4.48
N ALA A 197 -7.14 6.70 4.15
CA ALA A 197 -6.22 5.66 4.58
C ALA A 197 -4.75 5.93 4.17
N TYR A 198 -4.56 6.60 3.01
CA TYR A 198 -3.24 7.01 2.53
C TYR A 198 -2.84 8.46 2.91
N ALA A 199 -3.68 9.20 3.64
CA ALA A 199 -3.41 10.61 3.95
C ALA A 199 -2.15 10.79 4.81
N ASP A 200 -1.90 9.91 5.77
CA ASP A 200 -0.74 9.99 6.65
C ASP A 200 0.58 9.73 5.89
N SER A 201 0.57 8.83 4.93
CA SER A 201 1.72 8.61 4.04
C SER A 201 2.04 9.85 3.19
N LYS A 202 1.02 10.59 2.74
CA LYS A 202 1.19 11.87 2.04
C LYS A 202 1.75 12.97 2.95
N LYS A 203 1.25 13.07 4.19
CA LYS A 203 1.79 14.02 5.18
C LYS A 203 3.25 13.73 5.45
N MET A 204 3.63 12.46 5.69
CA MET A 204 5.00 12.04 5.94
C MET A 204 5.90 12.41 4.75
N ARG A 205 5.50 12.13 3.51
CA ARG A 205 6.23 12.52 2.30
C ARG A 205 6.46 14.03 2.24
N ASN A 206 5.42 14.83 2.51
CA ASN A 206 5.51 16.30 2.46
C ASN A 206 6.44 16.84 3.56
N THR A 207 6.40 16.28 4.76
CA THR A 207 7.30 16.63 5.85
C THR A 207 8.74 16.30 5.52
N MET A 208 9.01 15.14 4.92
CA MET A 208 10.34 14.78 4.44
C MET A 208 10.83 15.73 3.33
N ALA A 209 9.98 16.08 2.37
CA ALA A 209 10.31 17.04 1.32
C ALA A 209 10.69 18.42 1.89
N LEU A 210 9.96 18.91 2.88
CA LEU A 210 10.30 20.13 3.62
C LEU A 210 11.66 20.01 4.31
N GLY A 211 11.94 18.91 4.99
CA GLY A 211 13.23 18.64 5.61
C GLY A 211 14.39 18.67 4.63
N VAL A 212 14.20 18.13 3.42
CA VAL A 212 15.21 18.18 2.33
C VAL A 212 15.46 19.62 1.90
N VAL A 213 14.41 20.43 1.73
CA VAL A 213 14.55 21.87 1.36
C VAL A 213 15.32 22.63 2.43
N PHE A 214 14.98 22.47 3.71
CA PHE A 214 15.75 23.13 4.80
C PHE A 214 17.20 22.67 4.86
N SER A 215 17.46 21.37 4.70
CA SER A 215 18.83 20.82 4.67
C SER A 215 19.64 21.44 3.52
N LEU A 216 19.01 21.59 2.34
CA LEU A 216 19.64 22.24 1.18
C LEU A 216 19.99 23.71 1.47
N LEU A 217 19.07 24.46 2.09
CA LEU A 217 19.33 25.86 2.46
C LEU A 217 20.48 26.00 3.45
N ILE A 218 20.52 25.14 4.47
CA ILE A 218 21.63 25.13 5.44
C ILE A 218 22.96 24.78 4.76
N ALA A 219 22.96 23.80 3.86
CA ALA A 219 24.14 23.41 3.10
C ALA A 219 24.65 24.57 2.22
N LEU A 220 23.75 25.31 1.55
CA LEU A 220 24.10 26.49 0.76
C LEU A 220 24.72 27.61 1.61
N LEU A 221 24.12 27.89 2.77
CA LEU A 221 24.65 28.88 3.71
C LEU A 221 26.04 28.48 4.23
N GLY A 222 26.23 27.20 4.54
CA GLY A 222 27.51 26.62 4.94
C GLY A 222 28.58 26.76 3.83
N LEU A 223 28.20 26.50 2.57
CA LEU A 223 29.08 26.62 1.42
C LEU A 223 29.53 28.08 1.20
N ILE A 224 28.61 29.03 1.30
CA ILE A 224 28.93 30.46 1.20
C ILE A 224 29.92 30.87 2.30
N GLY A 225 29.70 30.43 3.53
CA GLY A 225 30.61 30.68 4.65
C GLY A 225 32.00 30.06 4.41
N PHE A 226 32.05 28.82 3.94
CA PHE A 226 33.27 28.12 3.61
C PHE A 226 34.07 28.83 2.49
N ILE A 227 33.43 29.22 1.40
CA ILE A 227 34.07 29.95 0.29
C ILE A 227 34.65 31.27 0.78
N LYS A 228 33.93 32.00 1.64
CA LYS A 228 34.41 33.28 2.20
C LYS A 228 35.64 33.07 3.09
N ASP A 229 35.61 32.10 4.00
CA ASP A 229 36.74 31.82 4.89
C ASP A 229 37.99 31.36 4.11
N GLU A 230 37.82 30.46 3.15
CA GLU A 230 38.91 29.95 2.32
C GLU A 230 39.49 31.04 1.40
N SER A 231 38.65 31.94 0.87
CA SER A 231 39.10 33.11 0.13
C SER A 231 39.98 34.04 0.99
N LEU A 232 39.61 34.29 2.22
CA LEU A 232 40.39 35.10 3.16
C LEU A 232 41.74 34.45 3.50
N ARG A 233 41.76 33.17 3.75
CA ARG A 233 42.98 32.40 4.06
C ARG A 233 44.00 32.42 2.94
N ARG A 234 43.54 32.30 1.68
CA ARG A 234 44.40 32.26 0.49
C ARG A 234 44.58 33.63 -0.18
N SER A 235 44.14 34.72 0.45
CA SER A 235 44.19 36.05 -0.13
C SER A 235 45.59 36.47 -0.53
N LYS A 236 46.60 36.17 0.30
CA LYS A 236 48.02 36.46 -0.02
C LYS A 236 48.53 35.68 -1.24
N GLU A 237 48.19 34.39 -1.33
CA GLU A 237 48.57 33.54 -2.46
C GLU A 237 47.91 34.04 -3.76
N MET A 238 46.63 34.41 -3.67
CA MET A 238 45.92 34.99 -4.82
C MET A 238 46.53 36.33 -5.28
N ALA A 239 46.91 37.19 -4.33
CA ALA A 239 47.56 38.45 -4.65
C ALA A 239 48.90 38.24 -5.39
N VAL A 240 49.77 37.34 -4.92
CA VAL A 240 51.03 36.99 -5.58
C VAL A 240 50.80 36.45 -6.99
N ARG A 241 49.83 35.56 -7.17
CA ARG A 241 49.49 35.00 -8.51
C ARG A 241 48.98 36.10 -9.46
N LYS A 242 48.16 37.01 -8.95
CA LYS A 242 47.63 38.12 -9.73
C LYS A 242 48.75 39.09 -10.22
N ILE A 243 49.72 39.37 -9.36
CA ILE A 243 50.89 40.16 -9.73
C ILE A 243 51.71 39.44 -10.79
N ASN A 244 51.76 38.10 -10.77
CA ASN A 244 52.49 37.30 -11.79
C ASN A 244 51.66 37.08 -13.07
N GLY A 245 50.57 37.81 -13.28
CA GLY A 245 49.79 37.78 -14.51
C GLY A 245 48.64 36.74 -14.58
N ALA A 246 48.29 36.08 -13.48
CA ALA A 246 47.15 35.18 -13.46
C ALA A 246 45.83 35.94 -13.62
N THR A 247 44.95 35.44 -14.50
CA THR A 247 43.61 36.00 -14.70
C THR A 247 42.71 35.62 -13.55
N THR A 248 41.62 36.38 -13.36
CA THR A 248 40.57 36.04 -12.36
C THR A 248 39.99 34.66 -12.60
N ARG A 249 39.88 34.24 -13.88
CA ARG A 249 39.39 32.89 -14.25
C ARG A 249 40.33 31.77 -13.78
N ASP A 250 41.64 31.99 -13.88
CA ASP A 250 42.65 31.00 -13.43
C ASP A 250 42.56 30.80 -11.93
N ILE A 251 42.40 31.87 -11.16
CA ILE A 251 42.26 31.83 -9.71
C ILE A 251 40.97 31.11 -9.33
N LEU A 252 39.83 31.46 -9.95
CA LEU A 252 38.53 30.79 -9.71
C LEU A 252 38.57 29.31 -10.08
N SER A 253 39.23 28.94 -11.17
CA SER A 253 39.33 27.53 -11.59
C SER A 253 40.12 26.67 -10.61
N ILE A 254 41.16 27.21 -9.99
CA ILE A 254 41.95 26.52 -8.96
C ILE A 254 41.07 26.30 -7.72
N PHE A 255 40.34 27.34 -7.28
CA PHE A 255 39.41 27.29 -6.17
C PHE A 255 38.30 26.24 -6.39
N ALA A 256 37.65 26.34 -7.56
CA ALA A 256 36.61 25.40 -7.94
C ALA A 256 37.10 23.94 -7.94
N LYS A 257 38.31 23.68 -8.45
CA LYS A 257 38.93 22.35 -8.46
C LYS A 257 39.16 21.80 -7.05
N ASP A 258 39.64 22.62 -6.10
CA ASP A 258 39.93 22.20 -4.74
C ASP A 258 38.61 21.90 -3.99
N ILE A 259 37.62 22.79 -4.12
CA ILE A 259 36.27 22.56 -3.54
C ILE A 259 35.62 21.32 -4.15
N MET A 260 35.75 21.16 -5.48
CA MET A 260 35.16 19.99 -6.18
C MET A 260 35.78 18.67 -5.71
N LYS A 261 37.12 18.62 -5.51
CA LYS A 261 37.76 17.41 -4.97
C LYS A 261 37.24 17.05 -3.59
N LEU A 262 37.15 18.04 -2.70
CA LEU A 262 36.61 17.82 -1.35
C LEU A 262 35.15 17.38 -1.39
N SER A 263 34.32 18.07 -2.19
CA SER A 263 32.90 17.74 -2.35
C SER A 263 32.69 16.36 -2.97
N ALA A 264 33.54 15.95 -3.91
CA ALA A 264 33.46 14.61 -4.51
C ALA A 264 33.74 13.50 -3.48
N VAL A 265 34.74 13.66 -2.63
CA VAL A 265 35.05 12.71 -1.56
C VAL A 265 33.87 12.64 -0.58
N MET A 266 33.34 13.78 -0.16
CA MET A 266 32.18 13.83 0.76
C MET A 266 30.92 13.26 0.13
N ALA A 267 30.70 13.46 -1.17
CA ALA A 267 29.57 12.89 -1.89
C ALA A 267 29.60 11.35 -1.91
N VAL A 268 30.80 10.76 -2.09
CA VAL A 268 30.94 9.28 -2.02
C VAL A 268 30.59 8.78 -0.62
N ILE A 269 31.11 9.40 0.43
CA ILE A 269 30.80 9.02 1.82
C ILE A 269 29.31 9.18 2.11
N ALA A 270 28.71 10.28 1.66
CA ALA A 270 27.29 10.55 1.83
C ALA A 270 26.41 9.52 1.08
N CYS A 271 26.77 9.12 -0.13
CA CYS A 271 26.05 8.09 -0.89
C CYS A 271 26.06 6.74 -0.17
N VAL A 272 27.19 6.32 0.39
CA VAL A 272 27.30 5.09 1.15
C VAL A 272 26.43 5.16 2.41
N ALA A 273 26.52 6.23 3.18
CA ALA A 273 25.71 6.42 4.38
C ALA A 273 24.20 6.47 4.05
N ALA A 274 23.83 7.22 2.99
CA ALA A 274 22.45 7.32 2.54
C ALA A 274 21.89 5.96 2.10
N PHE A 275 22.71 5.13 1.44
CA PHE A 275 22.28 3.78 1.04
C PHE A 275 21.93 2.93 2.26
N PHE A 276 22.79 2.90 3.30
CA PHE A 276 22.52 2.12 4.51
C PHE A 276 21.28 2.62 5.25
N VAL A 277 21.13 3.94 5.40
CA VAL A 277 19.98 4.55 6.06
C VAL A 277 18.70 4.26 5.28
N ALA A 278 18.71 4.44 3.96
CA ALA A 278 17.57 4.16 3.11
C ALA A 278 17.18 2.67 3.11
N HIS A 279 18.18 1.77 3.07
CA HIS A 279 17.93 0.33 3.15
C HIS A 279 17.24 -0.05 4.45
N LYS A 280 17.80 0.41 5.59
CA LYS A 280 17.21 0.14 6.91
C LYS A 280 15.83 0.77 7.10
N TRP A 281 15.60 1.94 6.50
CA TRP A 281 14.29 2.58 6.54
C TRP A 281 13.26 1.85 5.68
N LEU A 282 13.66 1.36 4.51
CA LEU A 282 12.79 0.57 3.62
C LEU A 282 12.43 -0.81 4.19
N GLU A 283 13.21 -1.34 5.13
CA GLU A 283 12.87 -2.60 5.82
C GLU A 283 11.56 -2.50 6.62
N GLN A 284 11.13 -1.30 6.97
CA GLN A 284 9.88 -1.05 7.70
C GLN A 284 8.62 -1.07 6.81
N PHE A 285 8.79 -1.16 5.49
CA PHE A 285 7.69 -1.18 4.55
C PHE A 285 7.55 -2.56 3.89
N ALA A 286 6.31 -3.01 3.77
CA ALA A 286 5.99 -4.29 3.15
C ALA A 286 6.28 -4.29 1.64
N GLU A 287 5.92 -3.22 0.95
CA GLU A 287 6.30 -3.03 -0.46
C GLU A 287 7.60 -2.22 -0.54
N LYS A 288 8.70 -2.92 -0.82
CA LYS A 288 10.02 -2.31 -0.96
C LYS A 288 10.25 -1.84 -2.39
N VAL A 289 10.43 -0.54 -2.55
CA VAL A 289 10.95 0.00 -3.81
C VAL A 289 12.41 -0.42 -3.94
N SER A 290 12.78 -1.01 -5.07
CA SER A 290 14.19 -1.33 -5.34
C SER A 290 15.05 -0.07 -5.29
N LEU A 291 16.07 -0.06 -4.41
CA LEU A 291 17.02 1.02 -4.32
C LEU A 291 17.88 1.05 -5.59
N ASN A 292 17.46 1.83 -6.58
CA ASN A 292 18.23 2.01 -7.79
C ASN A 292 19.43 2.91 -7.51
N PRO A 293 20.68 2.47 -7.79
CA PRO A 293 21.89 3.29 -7.63
C PRO A 293 21.84 4.64 -8.35
N LEU A 294 21.02 4.75 -9.40
CA LEU A 294 20.85 6.01 -10.15
C LEU A 294 20.31 7.16 -9.29
N TYR A 295 19.53 6.88 -8.25
CA TYR A 295 19.05 7.92 -7.34
C TYR A 295 20.19 8.56 -6.55
N PHE A 296 21.14 7.76 -6.09
CA PHE A 296 22.30 8.22 -5.33
C PHE A 296 23.29 8.98 -6.23
N ILE A 297 23.53 8.46 -7.44
CA ILE A 297 24.37 9.11 -8.45
C ILE A 297 23.75 10.44 -8.87
N GLY A 298 22.45 10.49 -9.11
CA GLY A 298 21.73 11.71 -9.45
C GLY A 298 21.81 12.77 -8.34
N GLY A 299 21.66 12.37 -7.08
CA GLY A 299 21.82 13.25 -5.92
C GLY A 299 23.24 13.79 -5.78
N ALA A 300 24.26 12.93 -5.95
CA ALA A 300 25.66 13.34 -5.94
C ALA A 300 25.99 14.32 -7.09
N ALA A 301 25.53 14.03 -8.29
CA ALA A 301 25.71 14.90 -9.45
C ALA A 301 25.06 16.29 -9.24
N LEU A 302 23.84 16.31 -8.70
CA LEU A 302 23.15 17.57 -8.36
C LEU A 302 23.93 18.37 -7.31
N THR A 303 24.43 17.71 -6.27
CA THR A 303 25.25 18.36 -5.22
C THR A 303 26.52 18.96 -5.82
N LEU A 304 27.22 18.22 -6.66
CA LEU A 304 28.43 18.70 -7.32
C LEU A 304 28.14 19.88 -8.27
N LEU A 305 26.98 19.86 -8.94
CA LEU A 305 26.57 20.97 -9.82
C LEU A 305 26.21 22.25 -9.03
N ILE A 306 25.67 22.12 -7.82
CA ILE A 306 25.38 23.28 -6.95
C ILE A 306 26.67 23.89 -6.40
N VAL A 307 27.72 23.10 -6.20
CA VAL A 307 29.02 23.54 -5.68
C VAL A 307 29.84 24.25 -6.76
N LEU A 308 29.55 24.01 -8.01
CA LEU A 308 30.28 24.57 -9.16
C LEU A 308 29.82 26.00 -9.50
#